data_552e6b55887f99f69bcfe89c38597800
#
_entry.id   552e6b55887f99f69bcfe89c38597800
#
_cell.length_a   1.000
_cell.length_b   1.000
_cell.length_c   1.000
_cell.angle_alpha   90.00
_cell.angle_beta   90.00
_cell.angle_gamma   90.00
#
_symmetry.space_group_name_H-M   'P 1'
#
loop_
_entity.id
_entity.type
_entity.pdbx_description
1 polymer ?
#
loop_
_entity_poly.entity_id
_entity_poly.type
_entity_poly.pdbx_seq_one_letter_code
_entity_poly.pdbx_strand_id
1 'polypeptide(L)'
;PRFFQLRGIGEVEQYQGAPNPSVGFLIDDIDFSGVGMPATLFDTQQIEVLRGPQGTTYGANALAGLISVRTADPGKEFELHAEASVGSYDTRSAGIAIGDGLDAGQGGWRLVAQQYLSDGFRHDAFYDMNTTNGYDEGTLRGKLHWQFNDALQADLTLMHVNINNGYDAWSIYNTYTTYSNQPGRDEQRSNGVALRLVDTIDGLGELRSVTSAADSAIVYSFDGDWGNDAFWLATTGYAPYDYFQSDNRDRRTLAEDLRLTGDPSRALFGRLRWLVGAYALRLTESDNERYAWDAFDAGPGGAAGAGSSTLDSQYGATNVALYGSLEADLGTRTSLSGGLRIERRDANYVDSADAATPFPEQTNDMVGGNLSLTHNAGNGQHLYLTLARGYKGGGFNIGSEILSEQRSFAPESLWSLESGLKHARPEDPLQLQADVFYMRRQHMQVYLSEQLQQNNPLDYVFFTQNAANGENFGLESEGSYRLGPAWQISGSGALLRTRYLGVSGVFTNLGIDGRAQPFAPGYEVSAAIEYHAPGGWFARLDSHALDSFYYYTSDAQTSRSYHLENLRLGNRHGAWTASLWVRNLFDSRYAQQGFYFGLIPPNFPNQSFLQLGDPRQVGLTVNYDLPRERP
;
A
#
# COMPACT_ATOMS: atom_id res chain seq x y z
N PRO A 1 5.30 1.48 -8.86
CA PRO A 1 4.79 2.18 -7.67
C PRO A 1 3.42 1.65 -7.28
N ARG A 2 3.15 1.55 -5.96
CA ARG A 2 1.92 0.91 -5.49
C ARG A 2 1.38 1.71 -4.31
N PHE A 3 0.09 1.99 -4.33
CA PHE A 3 -0.61 2.66 -3.26
C PHE A 3 -1.80 1.81 -2.80
N PHE A 4 -2.24 2.05 -1.58
CA PHE A 4 -3.29 1.28 -0.95
C PHE A 4 -4.48 2.17 -0.62
N GLN A 5 -5.66 1.57 -0.71
CA GLN A 5 -6.88 2.18 -0.20
C GLN A 5 -7.60 1.23 0.74
N LEU A 6 -8.04 1.75 1.88
CA LEU A 6 -8.83 1.02 2.86
C LEU A 6 -10.14 1.79 3.10
N ARG A 7 -11.28 1.15 2.88
CA ARG A 7 -12.61 1.75 3.06
C ARG A 7 -12.79 3.07 2.28
N GLY A 8 -12.18 3.16 1.08
CA GLY A 8 -12.21 4.35 0.22
C GLY A 8 -11.33 5.51 0.71
N ILE A 9 -10.33 5.24 1.55
CA ILE A 9 -9.36 6.22 2.03
C ILE A 9 -7.96 5.72 1.67
N GLY A 10 -7.19 6.55 0.97
CA GLY A 10 -5.84 6.25 0.51
C GLY A 10 -5.36 7.25 -0.53
N GLU A 11 -4.20 7.00 -1.08
CA GLU A 11 -3.62 7.77 -2.17
C GLU A 11 -4.24 7.34 -3.49
N VAL A 12 -4.43 8.29 -4.42
CA VAL A 12 -5.00 8.04 -5.76
C VAL A 12 -3.93 8.03 -6.84
N GLU A 13 -2.79 8.61 -6.56
CA GLU A 13 -1.63 8.68 -7.43
C GLU A 13 -0.33 8.48 -6.66
N GLN A 14 0.74 8.31 -7.42
CA GLN A 14 2.07 8.04 -6.91
C GLN A 14 2.97 9.24 -7.14
N TYR A 15 3.95 9.39 -6.23
CA TYR A 15 5.08 10.28 -6.37
C TYR A 15 4.74 11.75 -6.67
N GLN A 16 3.62 12.22 -6.16
CA GLN A 16 3.27 13.62 -6.28
C GLN A 16 3.28 14.28 -4.91
N GLY A 17 4.25 15.13 -4.71
CA GLY A 17 4.41 15.90 -3.50
C GLY A 17 5.16 15.18 -2.38
N ALA A 18 5.36 15.90 -1.29
CA ALA A 18 6.02 15.40 -0.09
C ALA A 18 5.26 14.22 0.54
N PRO A 19 5.97 13.22 1.08
CA PRO A 19 5.35 12.00 1.60
C PRO A 19 4.34 12.29 2.71
N ASN A 20 3.10 11.84 2.50
CA ASN A 20 2.01 11.99 3.46
C ASN A 20 0.99 10.84 3.31
N PRO A 21 1.36 9.59 3.65
CA PRO A 21 0.51 8.42 3.42
C PRO A 21 -0.70 8.38 4.36
N SER A 22 -1.84 7.89 3.85
CA SER A 22 -3.06 7.63 4.63
C SER A 22 -3.12 6.20 5.16
N VAL A 23 -2.43 5.28 4.48
CA VAL A 23 -2.31 3.86 4.85
C VAL A 23 -0.85 3.57 5.15
N GLY A 24 -0.60 3.08 6.37
CA GLY A 24 0.74 2.64 6.76
C GLY A 24 1.10 1.31 6.11
N PHE A 25 2.39 1.12 5.82
CA PHE A 25 2.92 -0.14 5.29
C PHE A 25 4.22 -0.52 5.98
N LEU A 26 4.20 -1.63 6.72
CA LEU A 26 5.35 -2.14 7.47
C LEU A 26 5.74 -3.53 6.97
N ILE A 27 7.04 -3.81 6.92
CA ILE A 27 7.58 -5.16 6.75
C ILE A 27 8.55 -5.42 7.91
N ASP A 28 8.24 -6.39 8.77
CA ASP A 28 9.06 -6.75 9.93
C ASP A 28 9.49 -5.52 10.76
N ASP A 29 8.55 -4.64 11.11
CA ASP A 29 8.75 -3.37 11.84
C ASP A 29 9.48 -2.25 11.06
N ILE A 30 9.89 -2.46 9.81
CA ILE A 30 10.51 -1.43 8.97
C ILE A 30 9.41 -0.66 8.24
N ASP A 31 9.41 0.67 8.34
CA ASP A 31 8.40 1.53 7.72
C ASP A 31 8.73 1.83 6.25
N PHE A 32 7.91 1.30 5.34
CA PHE A 32 7.91 1.57 3.91
C PHE A 32 6.67 2.34 3.42
N SER A 33 5.98 3.04 4.33
CA SER A 33 4.78 3.81 4.01
C SER A 33 5.06 4.85 2.93
N GLY A 34 4.27 4.82 1.85
CA GLY A 34 4.40 5.74 0.72
C GLY A 34 5.66 5.59 -0.14
N VAL A 35 6.42 4.50 0.02
CA VAL A 35 7.61 4.21 -0.81
C VAL A 35 7.26 3.32 -2.01
N GLY A 36 6.17 2.63 -1.97
CA GLY A 36 5.88 1.53 -2.88
C GLY A 36 6.14 0.19 -2.19
N MET A 37 5.88 -0.88 -2.87
CA MET A 37 5.88 -2.18 -2.24
C MET A 37 7.14 -2.98 -2.62
N PRO A 38 8.08 -3.16 -1.71
CA PRO A 38 9.11 -4.18 -1.86
C PRO A 38 8.44 -5.56 -1.68
N ALA A 39 7.79 -6.03 -2.73
CA ALA A 39 6.62 -6.88 -2.60
C ALA A 39 6.83 -8.31 -2.95
N THR A 40 7.83 -8.94 -2.45
CA THR A 40 7.73 -10.40 -2.48
C THR A 40 6.90 -10.91 -1.31
N LEU A 41 5.95 -11.78 -1.61
CA LEU A 41 5.22 -12.58 -0.62
C LEU A 41 5.94 -13.90 -0.30
N PHE A 42 7.09 -14.14 -0.92
CA PHE A 42 7.88 -15.33 -0.65
C PHE A 42 8.38 -15.32 0.80
N ASP A 43 8.21 -16.45 1.47
CA ASP A 43 8.60 -16.64 2.86
C ASP A 43 7.90 -15.68 3.84
N THR A 44 6.68 -15.27 3.52
CA THR A 44 5.82 -14.47 4.39
C THR A 44 5.05 -15.41 5.33
N GLN A 45 5.06 -15.09 6.64
CA GLN A 45 4.31 -15.82 7.66
C GLN A 45 2.87 -15.30 7.78
N GLN A 46 2.71 -13.97 7.77
CA GLN A 46 1.43 -13.32 8.01
C GLN A 46 1.36 -11.95 7.33
N ILE A 47 0.18 -11.62 6.83
CA ILE A 47 -0.18 -10.27 6.42
C ILE A 47 -1.37 -9.85 7.25
N GLU A 48 -1.22 -8.75 7.97
CA GLU A 48 -2.29 -8.14 8.76
C GLU A 48 -2.76 -6.86 8.09
N VAL A 49 -4.06 -6.74 7.86
CA VAL A 49 -4.70 -5.52 7.38
C VAL A 49 -5.56 -4.96 8.51
N LEU A 50 -5.02 -3.95 9.19
CA LEU A 50 -5.73 -3.25 10.25
C LEU A 50 -6.57 -2.15 9.62
N ARG A 51 -7.87 -2.36 9.54
CA ARG A 51 -8.83 -1.43 8.92
C ARG A 51 -9.28 -0.38 9.92
N GLY A 52 -9.48 0.85 9.45
CA GLY A 52 -9.83 1.97 10.31
C GLY A 52 -8.63 2.62 11.01
N PRO A 53 -8.85 3.73 11.74
CA PRO A 53 -7.77 4.52 12.33
C PRO A 53 -6.92 3.74 13.31
N GLN A 54 -5.60 3.70 13.10
CA GLN A 54 -4.61 3.11 13.99
C GLN A 54 -3.80 4.18 14.73
N GLY A 55 -4.41 5.35 14.98
CA GLY A 55 -3.76 6.52 15.53
C GLY A 55 -3.12 6.31 16.91
N THR A 56 -3.59 5.37 17.72
CA THR A 56 -3.02 5.10 19.05
C THR A 56 -1.64 4.47 18.96
N THR A 57 -1.46 3.46 18.13
CA THR A 57 -0.21 2.69 18.06
C THR A 57 0.73 3.20 16.98
N TYR A 58 0.20 3.54 15.79
CA TYR A 58 1.00 3.82 14.60
C TYR A 58 1.01 5.30 14.18
N GLY A 59 0.18 6.15 14.79
CA GLY A 59 0.22 7.61 14.61
C GLY A 59 -0.24 8.12 13.25
N ALA A 60 0.42 9.18 12.77
CA ALA A 60 -0.01 9.98 11.63
C ALA A 60 -0.09 9.23 10.29
N ASN A 61 0.71 8.19 10.09
CA ASN A 61 0.77 7.46 8.82
C ASN A 61 -0.31 6.36 8.70
N ALA A 62 -1.24 6.25 9.64
CA ALA A 62 -2.26 5.20 9.70
C ALA A 62 -3.67 5.76 9.92
N LEU A 63 -4.04 6.82 9.17
CA LEU A 63 -5.38 7.41 9.22
C LEU A 63 -6.46 6.42 8.80
N ALA A 64 -6.26 5.73 7.69
CA ALA A 64 -7.21 4.76 7.13
C ALA A 64 -6.97 3.33 7.65
N GLY A 65 -5.77 3.04 8.09
CA GLY A 65 -5.34 1.74 8.54
C GLY A 65 -3.87 1.46 8.31
N LEU A 66 -3.50 0.21 8.51
CA LEU A 66 -2.13 -0.27 8.37
C LEU A 66 -2.11 -1.63 7.69
N ILE A 67 -1.16 -1.85 6.81
CA ILE A 67 -0.79 -3.17 6.29
C ILE A 67 0.55 -3.55 6.92
N SER A 68 0.58 -4.65 7.66
CA SER A 68 1.78 -5.18 8.30
C SER A 68 2.09 -6.56 7.74
N VAL A 69 3.26 -6.67 7.11
CA VAL A 69 3.79 -7.93 6.60
C VAL A 69 4.81 -8.46 7.59
N ARG A 70 4.54 -9.63 8.14
CA ARG A 70 5.47 -10.37 8.97
C ARG A 70 6.02 -11.55 8.19
N THR A 71 7.32 -11.60 8.03
CA THR A 71 7.99 -12.71 7.35
C THR A 71 8.34 -13.81 8.35
N ALA A 72 8.66 -15.01 7.85
CA ALA A 72 8.93 -16.16 8.70
C ALA A 72 10.10 -15.89 9.65
N ASP A 73 9.91 -16.24 10.92
CA ASP A 73 10.92 -16.09 11.95
C ASP A 73 11.94 -17.25 11.89
N PRO A 74 13.18 -17.06 12.41
CA PRO A 74 14.14 -18.13 12.54
C PRO A 74 13.63 -19.28 13.43
N GLY A 75 13.76 -20.52 12.94
CA GLY A 75 13.45 -21.74 13.69
C GLY A 75 14.61 -22.20 14.56
N LYS A 76 14.36 -23.25 15.39
CA LYS A 76 15.38 -23.92 16.21
C LYS A 76 16.01 -25.13 15.52
N GLU A 77 15.48 -25.53 14.39
CA GLU A 77 15.91 -26.69 13.59
C GLU A 77 16.19 -26.25 12.17
N PHE A 78 16.99 -27.05 11.45
CA PHE A 78 17.26 -26.77 10.05
C PHE A 78 16.00 -26.77 9.22
N GLU A 79 15.75 -25.68 8.49
CA GLU A 79 14.63 -25.47 7.59
C GLU A 79 15.13 -25.10 6.20
N LEU A 80 14.49 -25.66 5.17
CA LEU A 80 14.72 -25.30 3.78
C LEU A 80 13.37 -25.25 3.07
N HIS A 81 13.07 -24.08 2.50
CA HIS A 81 11.97 -23.87 1.58
C HIS A 81 12.52 -23.34 0.26
N ALA A 82 12.12 -23.94 -0.86
CA ALA A 82 12.50 -23.47 -2.19
C ALA A 82 11.26 -23.45 -3.10
N GLU A 83 11.17 -22.43 -3.94
CA GLU A 83 10.12 -22.28 -4.93
C GLU A 83 10.70 -21.93 -6.28
N ALA A 84 10.14 -22.51 -7.36
CA ALA A 84 10.42 -22.10 -8.72
C ALA A 84 9.11 -22.02 -9.52
N SER A 85 8.96 -20.97 -10.32
CA SER A 85 7.78 -20.76 -11.16
C SER A 85 8.18 -20.36 -12.57
N VAL A 86 7.38 -20.81 -13.54
CA VAL A 86 7.45 -20.38 -14.95
C VAL A 86 6.04 -20.10 -15.44
N GLY A 87 5.87 -19.13 -16.33
CA GLY A 87 4.54 -18.75 -16.81
C GLY A 87 4.53 -17.96 -18.10
N SER A 88 3.34 -17.49 -18.48
CA SER A 88 3.12 -16.61 -19.62
C SER A 88 4.01 -15.37 -19.53
N TYR A 89 4.31 -14.76 -20.69
CA TYR A 89 5.11 -13.53 -20.79
C TYR A 89 6.54 -13.69 -20.25
N ASP A 90 7.15 -14.83 -20.56
CA ASP A 90 8.48 -15.26 -20.09
C ASP A 90 8.68 -15.12 -18.57
N THR A 91 7.58 -15.25 -17.81
CA THR A 91 7.63 -15.17 -16.35
C THR A 91 8.47 -16.30 -15.78
N ARG A 92 9.44 -15.94 -14.95
CA ARG A 92 10.33 -16.86 -14.21
C ARG A 92 10.51 -16.33 -12.81
N SER A 93 10.37 -17.19 -11.82
CA SER A 93 10.66 -16.85 -10.43
C SER A 93 11.39 -17.99 -9.76
N ALA A 94 12.36 -17.64 -8.92
CA ALA A 94 13.02 -18.60 -8.04
C ALA A 94 13.23 -17.97 -6.67
N GLY A 95 12.94 -18.73 -5.62
CA GLY A 95 13.12 -18.33 -4.23
C GLY A 95 13.69 -19.46 -3.39
N ILE A 96 14.52 -19.10 -2.41
CA ILE A 96 15.06 -20.00 -1.41
C ILE A 96 15.04 -19.33 -0.05
N ALA A 97 14.59 -20.06 0.96
CA ALA A 97 14.70 -19.71 2.36
C ALA A 97 15.38 -20.86 3.11
N ILE A 98 16.42 -20.52 3.85
CA ILE A 98 17.21 -21.48 4.65
C ILE A 98 17.40 -20.91 6.06
N GLY A 99 17.27 -21.74 7.06
CA GLY A 99 17.49 -21.36 8.45
C GLY A 99 17.89 -22.53 9.31
N ASP A 100 18.46 -22.23 10.47
CA ASP A 100 18.84 -23.23 11.48
C ASP A 100 18.84 -22.61 12.87
N GLY A 101 18.77 -23.47 13.87
CA GLY A 101 19.03 -23.09 15.24
C GLY A 101 20.49 -22.75 15.47
N LEU A 102 20.75 -21.95 16.51
CA LEU A 102 22.09 -21.69 17.02
C LEU A 102 22.38 -22.63 18.19
N ASP A 103 23.68 -22.84 18.45
CA ASP A 103 24.15 -23.75 19.51
C ASP A 103 23.46 -23.49 20.86
N ALA A 104 23.19 -24.57 21.58
CA ALA A 104 22.53 -24.58 22.89
C ALA A 104 21.08 -24.06 22.92
N GLY A 105 20.41 -23.92 21.77
CA GLY A 105 19.02 -23.47 21.70
C GLY A 105 18.79 -21.99 22.04
N GLN A 106 19.87 -21.19 22.04
CA GLN A 106 19.86 -19.76 22.38
C GLN A 106 19.32 -18.87 21.26
N GLY A 107 19.00 -19.43 20.10
CA GLY A 107 18.47 -18.63 19.00
C GLY A 107 18.41 -19.39 17.70
N GLY A 108 18.23 -18.63 16.61
CA GLY A 108 18.21 -19.15 15.25
C GLY A 108 18.47 -18.05 14.23
N TRP A 109 18.77 -18.46 13.02
CA TRP A 109 18.96 -17.56 11.90
C TRP A 109 18.14 -18.02 10.70
N ARG A 110 17.80 -17.08 9.80
CA ARG A 110 17.10 -17.35 8.56
C ARG A 110 17.60 -16.42 7.46
N LEU A 111 17.92 -16.98 6.29
CA LEU A 111 18.32 -16.24 5.09
C LEU A 111 17.34 -16.55 3.96
N VAL A 112 16.95 -15.52 3.23
CA VAL A 112 15.99 -15.60 2.13
C VAL A 112 16.52 -14.85 0.93
N ALA A 113 16.40 -15.47 -0.25
CA ALA A 113 16.67 -14.83 -1.54
C ALA A 113 15.56 -15.19 -2.52
N GLN A 114 15.08 -14.20 -3.27
CA GLN A 114 14.12 -14.40 -4.35
C GLN A 114 14.44 -13.48 -5.52
N GLN A 115 14.21 -13.99 -6.73
CA GLN A 115 14.22 -13.23 -7.98
C GLN A 115 12.93 -13.52 -8.75
N TYR A 116 12.30 -12.49 -9.29
CA TYR A 116 11.15 -12.54 -10.18
C TYR A 116 11.47 -11.76 -11.46
N LEU A 117 11.22 -12.37 -12.61
CA LEU A 117 11.43 -11.79 -13.94
C LEU A 117 10.18 -12.01 -14.79
N SER A 118 9.80 -11.05 -15.61
CA SER A 118 8.76 -11.20 -16.63
C SER A 118 8.91 -10.10 -17.69
N ASP A 119 8.65 -10.44 -18.95
CA ASP A 119 8.60 -9.45 -20.03
C ASP A 119 7.41 -8.48 -19.87
N GLY A 120 6.39 -8.87 -19.08
CA GLY A 120 5.11 -8.17 -19.07
C GLY A 120 4.25 -8.53 -20.28
N PHE A 121 3.02 -8.00 -20.30
CA PHE A 121 2.03 -8.37 -21.32
C PHE A 121 1.77 -7.27 -22.37
N ARG A 122 2.55 -6.19 -22.35
CA ARG A 122 2.42 -5.08 -23.30
C ARG A 122 3.43 -5.22 -24.43
N HIS A 123 3.02 -4.76 -25.60
CA HIS A 123 3.88 -4.71 -26.77
C HIS A 123 4.08 -3.26 -27.19
N ASP A 124 5.31 -2.82 -27.19
CA ASP A 124 5.69 -1.51 -27.72
C ASP A 124 5.95 -1.62 -29.22
N ALA A 125 5.13 -0.92 -30.00
CA ALA A 125 5.18 -0.97 -31.46
C ALA A 125 6.30 -0.10 -32.06
N PHE A 126 6.86 0.83 -31.31
CA PHE A 126 7.98 1.66 -31.78
C PHE A 126 9.30 0.85 -31.79
N TYR A 127 9.57 0.13 -30.70
CA TYR A 127 10.76 -0.71 -30.58
C TYR A 127 10.56 -2.16 -31.05
N ASP A 128 9.32 -2.57 -31.35
CA ASP A 128 8.92 -3.96 -31.59
C ASP A 128 9.35 -4.89 -30.44
N MET A 129 9.06 -4.47 -29.19
CA MET A 129 9.51 -5.12 -27.96
C MET A 129 8.33 -5.40 -27.01
N ASN A 130 8.50 -6.45 -26.16
CA ASN A 130 7.53 -6.78 -25.11
C ASN A 130 8.03 -6.48 -23.70
N THR A 131 9.23 -5.90 -23.56
CA THR A 131 9.91 -5.72 -22.26
C THR A 131 9.82 -4.30 -21.70
N THR A 132 9.22 -3.35 -22.42
CA THR A 132 9.12 -1.93 -21.99
C THR A 132 8.28 -1.75 -20.72
N ASN A 133 7.42 -2.71 -20.40
CA ASN A 133 6.65 -2.79 -19.15
C ASN A 133 6.93 -4.10 -18.40
N GLY A 134 8.18 -4.59 -18.48
CA GLY A 134 8.63 -5.81 -17.84
C GLY A 134 8.91 -5.65 -16.35
N TYR A 135 9.19 -6.76 -15.70
CA TYR A 135 9.46 -6.87 -14.27
C TYR A 135 10.81 -7.53 -14.03
N ASP A 136 11.61 -6.94 -13.14
CA ASP A 136 12.86 -7.49 -12.62
C ASP A 136 12.94 -7.12 -11.12
N GLU A 137 12.57 -8.08 -10.25
CA GLU A 137 12.41 -7.84 -8.82
C GLU A 137 13.21 -8.84 -8.01
N GLY A 138 14.18 -8.35 -7.25
CA GLY A 138 15.04 -9.12 -6.36
C GLY A 138 14.83 -8.76 -4.89
N THR A 139 14.84 -9.76 -4.02
CA THR A 139 14.77 -9.57 -2.57
C THR A 139 15.78 -10.47 -1.87
N LEU A 140 16.51 -9.87 -0.92
CA LEU A 140 17.36 -10.56 0.04
C LEU A 140 16.91 -10.19 1.44
N ARG A 141 16.82 -11.18 2.35
CA ARG A 141 16.47 -10.94 3.75
C ARG A 141 17.26 -11.86 4.66
N GLY A 142 17.72 -11.29 5.77
CA GLY A 142 18.37 -12.04 6.85
C GLY A 142 17.69 -11.73 8.17
N LYS A 143 17.44 -12.77 8.97
CA LYS A 143 16.92 -12.65 10.33
C LYS A 143 17.79 -13.40 11.31
N LEU A 144 17.99 -12.82 12.49
CA LEU A 144 18.67 -13.42 13.61
C LEU A 144 17.83 -13.24 14.86
N HIS A 145 17.51 -14.33 15.52
CA HIS A 145 16.93 -14.34 16.86
C HIS A 145 17.99 -14.79 17.87
N TRP A 146 18.15 -14.06 18.99
CA TRP A 146 19.09 -14.38 20.03
C TRP A 146 18.50 -14.18 21.41
N GLN A 147 18.52 -15.24 22.23
CA GLN A 147 18.13 -15.22 23.64
C GLN A 147 19.40 -15.08 24.49
N PHE A 148 19.60 -13.90 25.10
CA PHE A 148 20.76 -13.65 25.96
C PHE A 148 20.64 -14.35 27.30
N ASN A 149 19.44 -14.36 27.85
CA ASN A 149 19.05 -15.03 29.10
C ASN A 149 17.52 -15.18 29.13
N ASP A 150 16.97 -15.67 30.25
CA ASP A 150 15.52 -15.90 30.37
C ASP A 150 14.67 -14.61 30.25
N ALA A 151 15.27 -13.44 30.49
CA ALA A 151 14.57 -12.16 30.45
C ALA A 151 14.81 -11.38 29.14
N LEU A 152 16.03 -11.41 28.58
CA LEU A 152 16.45 -10.54 27.47
C LEU A 152 16.62 -11.33 26.18
N GLN A 153 15.93 -10.89 25.13
CA GLN A 153 16.06 -11.38 23.76
C GLN A 153 16.20 -10.24 22.74
N ALA A 154 16.81 -10.57 21.62
CA ALA A 154 16.96 -9.65 20.48
C ALA A 154 16.57 -10.33 19.16
N ASP A 155 15.88 -9.59 18.31
CA ASP A 155 15.59 -9.95 16.92
C ASP A 155 16.20 -8.89 16.00
N LEU A 156 17.04 -9.32 15.07
CA LEU A 156 17.60 -8.47 14.03
C LEU A 156 17.03 -8.90 12.68
N THR A 157 16.49 -7.94 11.94
CA THR A 157 16.08 -8.12 10.54
C THR A 157 16.91 -7.21 9.65
N LEU A 158 17.44 -7.77 8.58
CA LEU A 158 18.11 -7.07 7.49
C LEU A 158 17.37 -7.36 6.20
N MET A 159 17.14 -6.34 5.38
CA MET A 159 16.40 -6.46 4.13
C MET A 159 17.05 -5.64 3.02
N HIS A 160 17.15 -6.23 1.84
CA HIS A 160 17.52 -5.55 0.60
C HIS A 160 16.51 -5.90 -0.49
N VAL A 161 16.00 -4.88 -1.16
CA VAL A 161 15.08 -5.00 -2.29
C VAL A 161 15.63 -4.23 -3.47
N ASN A 162 15.62 -4.85 -4.64
CA ASN A 162 15.95 -4.23 -5.91
C ASN A 162 14.85 -4.52 -6.90
N ILE A 163 14.13 -3.49 -7.30
CA ILE A 163 13.07 -3.50 -8.32
C ILE A 163 13.57 -2.66 -9.48
N ASN A 164 13.62 -3.24 -10.66
CA ASN A 164 14.07 -2.59 -11.89
C ASN A 164 13.02 -2.85 -12.99
N ASN A 165 11.82 -2.35 -12.77
CA ASN A 165 10.68 -2.55 -13.66
C ASN A 165 10.64 -1.47 -14.75
N GLY A 166 10.17 -1.84 -15.92
CA GLY A 166 9.75 -0.88 -16.93
C GLY A 166 8.40 -0.24 -16.56
N TYR A 167 8.12 0.91 -17.16
CA TYR A 167 6.83 1.59 -17.03
C TYR A 167 6.38 2.15 -18.39
N ASP A 168 5.64 1.34 -19.13
CA ASP A 168 5.00 1.67 -20.40
C ASP A 168 3.55 1.18 -20.33
N ALA A 169 2.81 1.77 -19.37
CA ALA A 169 1.55 1.21 -18.88
C ALA A 169 0.31 1.76 -19.61
N TRP A 170 0.46 2.83 -20.39
CA TRP A 170 -0.65 3.55 -21.03
C TRP A 170 -0.65 3.35 -22.54
N SER A 171 -1.82 3.19 -23.10
CA SER A 171 -2.02 3.04 -24.54
C SER A 171 -3.02 4.06 -25.07
N ILE A 172 -2.66 4.74 -26.14
CA ILE A 172 -3.49 5.73 -26.82
C ILE A 172 -4.85 5.16 -27.24
N TYR A 173 -4.89 3.87 -27.58
CA TYR A 173 -6.11 3.19 -28.04
C TYR A 173 -6.78 2.29 -27.00
N ASN A 174 -6.41 2.42 -25.71
CA ASN A 174 -6.92 1.55 -24.64
C ASN A 174 -6.74 0.05 -24.95
N THR A 175 -5.55 -0.32 -25.44
CA THR A 175 -5.14 -1.69 -25.78
C THR A 175 -3.93 -2.11 -24.98
N TYR A 176 -3.34 -3.25 -25.29
CA TYR A 176 -2.06 -3.69 -24.74
C TYR A 176 -0.85 -3.27 -25.59
N THR A 177 -1.09 -2.53 -26.70
CA THR A 177 -0.04 -1.99 -27.56
C THR A 177 0.25 -0.55 -27.20
N THR A 178 1.50 -0.22 -26.98
CA THR A 178 2.03 1.12 -26.72
C THR A 178 2.84 1.61 -27.92
N TYR A 179 3.22 2.88 -27.95
CA TYR A 179 3.90 3.51 -29.06
C TYR A 179 5.03 4.45 -28.61
N SER A 180 5.47 4.30 -27.38
CA SER A 180 6.44 5.16 -26.73
C SER A 180 7.83 5.02 -27.34
N ASN A 181 8.49 6.15 -27.62
CA ASN A 181 9.91 6.19 -27.95
C ASN A 181 10.80 6.39 -26.71
N GLN A 182 10.19 6.70 -25.56
CA GLN A 182 10.86 6.91 -24.27
C GLN A 182 10.15 6.15 -23.15
N PRO A 183 10.03 4.80 -23.23
CA PRO A 183 9.35 4.01 -22.22
C PRO A 183 9.98 4.27 -20.86
N GLY A 184 9.11 4.49 -19.87
CA GLY A 184 9.52 4.88 -18.53
C GLY A 184 10.01 3.70 -17.67
N ARG A 185 10.23 4.02 -16.40
CA ARG A 185 10.74 3.08 -15.39
C ARG A 185 9.96 3.20 -14.09
N ASP A 186 9.90 2.09 -13.37
CA ASP A 186 9.40 1.99 -12.00
C ASP A 186 10.43 1.21 -11.18
N GLU A 187 11.46 1.92 -10.72
CA GLU A 187 12.61 1.34 -10.05
C GLU A 187 12.60 1.68 -8.56
N GLN A 188 13.02 0.74 -7.75
CA GLN A 188 13.22 0.94 -6.32
C GLN A 188 14.39 0.09 -5.82
N ARG A 189 15.33 0.71 -5.15
CA ARG A 189 16.36 0.03 -4.38
C ARG A 189 16.23 0.45 -2.93
N SER A 190 15.88 -0.49 -2.06
CA SER A 190 15.69 -0.23 -0.64
C SER A 190 16.55 -1.12 0.22
N ASN A 191 17.15 -0.54 1.26
CA ASN A 191 17.80 -1.26 2.35
C ASN A 191 17.04 -0.96 3.63
N GLY A 192 16.78 -1.99 4.42
CA GLY A 192 16.09 -1.87 5.68
C GLY A 192 16.77 -2.65 6.79
N VAL A 193 16.70 -2.13 8.01
CA VAL A 193 17.14 -2.80 9.22
C VAL A 193 16.14 -2.55 10.33
N ALA A 194 15.83 -3.59 11.10
CA ALA A 194 15.11 -3.48 12.36
C ALA A 194 15.79 -4.30 13.45
N LEU A 195 15.98 -3.68 14.60
CA LEU A 195 16.43 -4.33 15.82
C LEU A 195 15.33 -4.23 16.87
N ARG A 196 14.81 -5.38 17.29
CA ARG A 196 13.85 -5.50 18.38
C ARG A 196 14.53 -6.10 19.59
N LEU A 197 14.48 -5.39 20.70
CA LEU A 197 14.92 -5.86 22.02
C LEU A 197 13.69 -6.03 22.90
N VAL A 198 13.59 -7.17 23.58
CA VAL A 198 12.54 -7.44 24.55
C VAL A 198 13.19 -7.88 25.86
N ASP A 199 12.89 -7.15 26.93
CA ASP A 199 13.38 -7.43 28.27
C ASP A 199 12.22 -7.58 29.26
N THR A 200 12.14 -8.73 29.89
CA THR A 200 11.16 -8.99 30.96
C THR A 200 11.73 -8.54 32.30
N ILE A 201 11.29 -7.37 32.75
CA ILE A 201 11.72 -6.75 34.02
C ILE A 201 10.85 -7.31 35.15
N ASP A 202 11.49 -8.05 36.04
CA ASP A 202 10.78 -8.71 37.15
C ASP A 202 9.97 -7.70 37.99
N GLY A 203 8.70 -8.00 38.15
CA GLY A 203 7.76 -7.21 38.93
C GLY A 203 7.29 -5.89 38.27
N LEU A 204 7.76 -5.55 37.07
CA LEU A 204 7.34 -4.37 36.31
C LEU A 204 6.56 -4.77 35.05
N GLY A 205 7.10 -5.70 34.27
CA GLY A 205 6.51 -6.14 33.01
C GLY A 205 7.52 -6.29 31.89
N GLU A 206 7.06 -6.16 30.64
CA GLU A 206 7.87 -6.29 29.44
C GLU A 206 8.25 -4.92 28.85
N LEU A 207 9.55 -4.66 28.76
CA LEU A 207 10.09 -3.52 28.03
C LEU A 207 10.48 -3.98 26.62
N ARG A 208 9.91 -3.34 25.61
CA ARG A 208 10.22 -3.58 24.19
C ARG A 208 10.75 -2.30 23.56
N SER A 209 11.89 -2.40 22.89
CA SER A 209 12.46 -1.36 22.04
C SER A 209 12.52 -1.88 20.61
N VAL A 210 12.08 -1.08 19.65
CA VAL A 210 12.17 -1.37 18.22
C VAL A 210 12.80 -0.18 17.52
N THR A 211 14.07 -0.35 17.16
CA THR A 211 14.80 0.62 16.32
C THR A 211 14.74 0.14 14.88
N SER A 212 14.25 0.97 13.97
CA SER A 212 14.23 0.64 12.53
C SER A 212 14.77 1.78 11.68
N ALA A 213 15.43 1.42 10.57
CA ALA A 213 15.90 2.37 9.58
C ALA A 213 15.70 1.81 8.17
N ALA A 214 15.38 2.69 7.22
CA ALA A 214 15.34 2.37 5.81
C ALA A 214 15.95 3.49 4.96
N ASP A 215 16.60 3.09 3.87
CA ASP A 215 17.14 3.96 2.83
C ASP A 215 16.59 3.44 1.50
N SER A 216 15.95 4.31 0.71
CA SER A 216 15.27 3.94 -0.52
C SER A 216 15.58 4.94 -1.62
N ALA A 217 16.19 4.46 -2.72
CA ALA A 217 16.31 5.18 -3.97
C ALA A 217 15.20 4.72 -4.92
N ILE A 218 14.43 5.64 -5.45
CA ILE A 218 13.22 5.39 -6.24
C ILE A 218 13.32 6.18 -7.54
N VAL A 219 13.06 5.53 -8.66
CA VAL A 219 12.94 6.18 -9.96
C VAL A 219 11.56 5.88 -10.53
N TYR A 220 10.83 6.93 -10.87
CA TYR A 220 9.59 6.83 -11.62
C TYR A 220 9.68 7.73 -12.83
N SER A 221 9.49 7.17 -14.01
CA SER A 221 9.50 7.94 -15.25
C SER A 221 8.48 7.42 -16.23
N PHE A 222 8.06 8.28 -17.14
CA PHE A 222 7.09 7.93 -18.18
C PHE A 222 7.23 8.84 -19.39
N ASP A 223 6.82 8.31 -20.54
CA ASP A 223 6.55 9.06 -21.75
C ASP A 223 5.21 9.77 -21.60
N GLY A 224 5.20 11.08 -21.66
CA GLY A 224 3.99 11.88 -21.39
C GLY A 224 3.07 12.05 -22.58
N ASP A 225 3.55 11.88 -23.80
CA ASP A 225 2.73 11.90 -25.02
C ASP A 225 2.32 10.49 -25.48
N TRP A 226 2.86 9.42 -24.86
CA TRP A 226 2.59 8.00 -25.10
C TRP A 226 2.81 7.54 -26.54
N GLY A 227 3.52 8.35 -27.34
CA GLY A 227 3.71 8.17 -28.74
C GLY A 227 5.14 8.40 -29.18
N ASN A 228 5.27 8.96 -30.37
CA ASN A 228 6.50 9.46 -30.95
C ASN A 228 6.20 10.32 -32.17
N ASP A 229 7.13 11.14 -32.61
CA ASP A 229 6.96 12.04 -33.74
C ASP A 229 6.48 11.38 -35.03
N ALA A 230 7.03 10.20 -35.37
CA ALA A 230 6.62 9.47 -36.58
C ALA A 230 5.16 8.98 -36.48
N PHE A 231 4.76 8.49 -35.31
CA PHE A 231 3.39 8.07 -35.02
C PHE A 231 2.42 9.26 -35.11
N TRP A 232 2.74 10.38 -34.46
CA TRP A 232 1.87 11.55 -34.43
C TRP A 232 1.76 12.20 -35.79
N LEU A 233 2.86 12.31 -36.52
CA LEU A 233 2.83 12.82 -37.90
C LEU A 233 1.98 11.96 -38.82
N ALA A 234 2.10 10.64 -38.71
CA ALA A 234 1.35 9.70 -39.53
C ALA A 234 -0.16 9.66 -39.21
N THR A 235 -0.51 9.82 -37.94
CA THR A 235 -1.92 9.65 -37.47
C THR A 235 -2.70 10.94 -37.44
N THR A 236 -2.05 12.08 -37.15
CA THR A 236 -2.71 13.37 -36.93
C THR A 236 -2.17 14.49 -37.83
N GLY A 237 -1.02 14.26 -38.51
CA GLY A 237 -0.31 15.27 -39.26
C GLY A 237 0.43 16.28 -38.39
N TYR A 238 0.63 16.02 -37.12
CA TYR A 238 1.21 16.91 -36.13
C TYR A 238 2.52 16.34 -35.58
N ALA A 239 3.60 17.07 -35.70
CA ALA A 239 4.92 16.82 -35.11
C ALA A 239 5.77 18.11 -35.23
N PRO A 240 6.76 18.38 -34.34
CA PRO A 240 7.17 17.51 -33.25
C PRO A 240 6.17 17.52 -32.07
N TYR A 241 6.06 16.41 -31.35
CA TYR A 241 5.33 16.30 -30.12
C TYR A 241 5.92 15.13 -29.31
N ASP A 242 6.73 15.45 -28.32
CA ASP A 242 7.43 14.49 -27.46
C ASP A 242 7.57 15.10 -26.06
N TYR A 243 7.25 14.34 -25.04
CA TYR A 243 7.30 14.77 -23.64
C TYR A 243 7.67 13.63 -22.72
N PHE A 244 8.69 13.85 -21.91
CA PHE A 244 9.18 12.87 -20.94
C PHE A 244 9.26 13.48 -19.53
N GLN A 245 8.86 12.70 -18.52
CA GLN A 245 9.01 13.04 -17.10
C GLN A 245 9.77 11.95 -16.35
N SER A 246 10.61 12.36 -15.42
CA SER A 246 11.32 11.45 -14.51
C SER A 246 11.44 12.08 -13.13
N ASP A 247 11.06 11.31 -12.10
CA ASP A 247 11.17 11.65 -10.68
C ASP A 247 12.19 10.70 -10.04
N ASN A 248 13.25 11.27 -9.46
CA ASN A 248 14.31 10.52 -8.80
C ASN A 248 14.34 10.91 -7.32
N ARG A 249 13.97 9.98 -6.44
CA ARG A 249 13.80 10.23 -5.01
C ARG A 249 14.76 9.41 -4.19
N ASP A 250 15.39 10.05 -3.22
CA ASP A 250 16.15 9.38 -2.18
C ASP A 250 15.47 9.65 -0.83
N ARG A 251 14.92 8.59 -0.22
CA ARG A 251 14.24 8.66 1.08
C ARG A 251 14.97 7.90 2.15
N ARG A 252 15.07 8.50 3.32
CA ARG A 252 15.61 7.88 4.54
C ARG A 252 14.62 8.00 5.68
N THR A 253 14.44 6.91 6.41
CA THR A 253 13.67 6.87 7.64
C THR A 253 14.50 6.30 8.77
N LEU A 254 14.32 6.84 9.97
CA LEU A 254 14.84 6.29 11.22
C LEU A 254 13.74 6.41 12.26
N ALA A 255 13.38 5.29 12.88
CA ALA A 255 12.32 5.26 13.89
C ALA A 255 12.75 4.49 15.13
N GLU A 256 12.22 4.91 16.28
CA GLU A 256 12.32 4.23 17.56
C GLU A 256 10.94 4.14 18.20
N ASP A 257 10.56 2.95 18.63
CA ASP A 257 9.34 2.69 19.39
C ASP A 257 9.68 1.97 20.69
N LEU A 258 9.60 2.67 21.81
CA LEU A 258 9.84 2.14 23.13
C LEU A 258 8.52 1.91 23.86
N ARG A 259 8.26 0.67 24.29
CA ARG A 259 7.04 0.27 24.98
C ARG A 259 7.36 -0.42 26.29
N LEU A 260 6.57 -0.09 27.32
CA LEU A 260 6.51 -0.83 28.55
C LEU A 260 5.08 -1.33 28.77
N THR A 261 4.93 -2.66 28.77
CA THR A 261 3.66 -3.34 29.05
C THR A 261 3.71 -3.87 30.49
N GLY A 262 2.74 -3.46 31.30
CA GLY A 262 2.71 -3.88 32.70
C GLY A 262 2.50 -5.39 32.88
N ASP A 263 3.10 -5.95 33.92
CA ASP A 263 2.91 -7.35 34.33
C ASP A 263 1.42 -7.63 34.55
N PRO A 264 0.79 -8.55 33.80
CA PRO A 264 -0.63 -8.86 33.97
C PRO A 264 -0.99 -9.39 35.38
N SER A 265 -0.02 -10.01 36.07
CA SER A 265 -0.22 -10.50 37.44
C SER A 265 -0.24 -9.39 38.48
N ARG A 266 0.25 -8.17 38.09
CA ARG A 266 0.32 -6.98 38.93
C ARG A 266 -0.48 -5.80 38.32
N ALA A 267 -1.69 -6.11 37.84
CA ALA A 267 -2.59 -5.12 37.29
C ALA A 267 -2.78 -3.95 38.26
N LEU A 268 -2.75 -2.69 37.73
CA LEU A 268 -2.99 -1.49 38.53
C LEU A 268 -4.36 -1.57 39.20
N PHE A 269 -4.42 -1.27 40.51
CA PHE A 269 -5.62 -1.42 41.34
C PHE A 269 -6.26 -2.83 41.30
N GLY A 270 -5.43 -3.86 40.93
CA GLY A 270 -5.88 -5.25 40.83
C GLY A 270 -6.79 -5.56 39.63
N ARG A 271 -6.97 -4.63 38.68
CA ARG A 271 -7.93 -4.78 37.56
C ARG A 271 -7.50 -4.16 36.22
N LEU A 272 -6.54 -3.24 36.23
CA LEU A 272 -6.17 -2.49 35.02
C LEU A 272 -4.85 -3.02 34.45
N ARG A 273 -4.89 -3.63 33.29
CA ARG A 273 -3.72 -3.87 32.44
C ARG A 273 -3.36 -2.56 31.76
N TRP A 274 -2.07 -2.28 31.62
CA TRP A 274 -1.61 -1.01 31.07
C TRP A 274 -0.42 -1.17 30.15
N LEU A 275 -0.31 -0.26 29.21
CA LEU A 275 0.82 -0.07 28.32
C LEU A 275 1.13 1.41 28.26
N VAL A 276 2.40 1.79 28.24
CA VAL A 276 2.87 3.13 27.91
C VAL A 276 3.99 3.04 26.90
N GLY A 277 4.09 4.01 26.01
CA GLY A 277 5.13 4.03 24.99
C GLY A 277 5.51 5.43 24.56
N ALA A 278 6.70 5.51 23.98
CA ALA A 278 7.26 6.70 23.34
C ALA A 278 7.71 6.32 21.92
N TYR A 279 7.46 7.22 20.97
CA TYR A 279 7.81 7.02 19.57
C TYR A 279 8.54 8.24 19.03
N ALA A 280 9.55 8.00 18.22
CA ALA A 280 10.21 9.03 17.45
C ALA A 280 10.45 8.55 16.02
N LEU A 281 10.23 9.41 15.02
CA LEU A 281 10.52 9.17 13.60
C LEU A 281 11.21 10.39 13.03
N ARG A 282 12.27 10.17 12.27
CA ARG A 282 12.84 11.14 11.34
C ARG A 282 12.76 10.61 9.92
N LEU A 283 12.16 11.39 9.04
CA LEU A 283 12.08 11.13 7.61
C LEU A 283 12.72 12.28 6.86
N THR A 284 13.56 11.97 5.87
CA THR A 284 14.08 12.93 4.90
C THR A 284 13.90 12.39 3.51
N GLU A 285 13.57 13.26 2.57
CA GLU A 285 13.47 12.93 1.13
C GLU A 285 14.07 14.05 0.32
N SER A 286 14.91 13.71 -0.65
CA SER A 286 15.26 14.59 -1.76
C SER A 286 14.62 14.05 -3.03
N ASP A 287 14.15 14.94 -3.87
CA ASP A 287 13.54 14.61 -5.14
C ASP A 287 14.12 15.49 -6.23
N ASN A 288 14.42 14.88 -7.39
CA ASN A 288 14.85 15.54 -8.61
C ASN A 288 13.87 15.16 -9.71
N GLU A 289 12.90 16.04 -9.95
CA GLU A 289 11.96 15.90 -11.06
C GLU A 289 12.56 16.55 -12.31
N ARG A 290 12.57 15.81 -13.40
CA ARG A 290 13.04 16.29 -14.70
C ARG A 290 11.93 16.18 -15.73
N TYR A 291 11.71 17.26 -16.43
CA TYR A 291 10.82 17.38 -17.57
C TYR A 291 11.65 17.66 -18.82
N ALA A 292 11.34 16.98 -19.93
CA ALA A 292 11.95 17.23 -21.23
C ALA A 292 10.87 17.20 -22.30
N TRP A 293 10.93 18.12 -23.26
CA TRP A 293 9.97 18.22 -24.35
C TRP A 293 10.62 18.72 -25.65
N ASP A 294 10.09 18.26 -26.78
CA ASP A 294 10.38 18.86 -28.08
C ASP A 294 9.53 20.11 -28.36
N ALA A 295 9.89 20.86 -29.38
CA ALA A 295 9.10 22.01 -29.79
C ALA A 295 7.70 21.53 -30.23
N PHE A 296 6.66 22.05 -29.62
CA PHE A 296 5.28 21.81 -30.04
C PHE A 296 4.49 23.12 -30.03
N ASP A 297 3.46 23.20 -30.88
CA ASP A 297 2.59 24.35 -30.96
C ASP A 297 1.50 24.25 -29.87
N ALA A 298 1.68 24.96 -28.78
CA ALA A 298 0.74 24.99 -27.65
C ALA A 298 -0.57 25.78 -27.95
N GLY A 299 -0.88 26.11 -29.21
CA GLY A 299 -2.06 26.88 -29.60
C GLY A 299 -1.85 28.39 -29.63
N PRO A 300 -2.90 29.24 -29.58
CA PRO A 300 -2.79 30.66 -29.81
C PRO A 300 -1.98 31.38 -28.73
N GLY A 301 -0.69 31.42 -28.88
CA GLY A 301 0.25 32.07 -27.96
C GLY A 301 1.72 31.74 -28.20
N GLY A 302 2.03 30.75 -28.96
CA GLY A 302 3.39 30.44 -29.36
C GLY A 302 3.78 28.97 -29.29
N ALA A 303 4.61 28.58 -30.23
CA ALA A 303 5.33 27.32 -30.19
C ALA A 303 6.27 27.33 -28.97
N ALA A 304 6.12 26.39 -28.05
CA ALA A 304 7.17 26.11 -27.10
C ALA A 304 8.36 25.52 -27.87
N GLY A 305 9.52 26.15 -27.79
CA GLY A 305 10.75 25.54 -28.31
C GLY A 305 11.08 24.28 -27.52
N ALA A 306 11.85 23.36 -28.10
CA ALA A 306 12.40 22.21 -27.38
C ALA A 306 13.14 22.70 -26.13
N GLY A 307 12.92 21.98 -25.01
CA GLY A 307 13.48 22.39 -23.73
C GLY A 307 13.48 21.31 -22.69
N SER A 308 14.00 21.67 -21.53
CA SER A 308 13.92 20.85 -20.33
C SER A 308 13.87 21.73 -19.10
N SER A 309 13.22 21.26 -18.05
CA SER A 309 13.25 21.86 -16.73
C SER A 309 13.55 20.82 -15.67
N THR A 310 14.04 21.29 -14.55
CA THR A 310 14.33 20.43 -13.39
C THR A 310 13.80 21.11 -12.14
N LEU A 311 13.11 20.36 -11.32
CA LEU A 311 12.65 20.76 -10.00
C LEU A 311 13.37 19.90 -8.96
N ASP A 312 14.29 20.54 -8.21
CA ASP A 312 14.94 19.90 -7.07
C ASP A 312 14.20 20.26 -5.80
N SER A 313 13.89 19.26 -4.98
CA SER A 313 13.23 19.49 -3.70
C SER A 313 13.87 18.73 -2.55
N GLN A 314 13.64 19.23 -1.35
CA GLN A 314 14.02 18.60 -0.10
C GLN A 314 12.88 18.68 0.90
N TYR A 315 12.54 17.55 1.47
CA TYR A 315 11.54 17.40 2.51
C TYR A 315 12.16 16.79 3.77
N GLY A 316 11.78 17.31 4.92
CA GLY A 316 12.12 16.76 6.22
C GLY A 316 10.91 16.71 7.14
N ALA A 317 10.75 15.62 7.89
CA ALA A 317 9.76 15.51 8.94
C ALA A 317 10.33 14.83 10.18
N THR A 318 9.97 15.33 11.35
CA THR A 318 10.27 14.71 12.64
C THR A 318 8.98 14.56 13.42
N ASN A 319 8.67 13.33 13.81
CA ASN A 319 7.51 13.00 14.63
C ASN A 319 7.99 12.55 16.01
N VAL A 320 7.37 13.06 17.07
CA VAL A 320 7.58 12.60 18.45
C VAL A 320 6.23 12.38 19.09
N ALA A 321 6.03 11.22 19.72
CA ALA A 321 4.77 10.90 20.37
C ALA A 321 4.94 10.20 21.71
N LEU A 322 3.96 10.44 22.59
CA LEU A 322 3.71 9.64 23.78
C LEU A 322 2.34 9.00 23.64
N TYR A 323 2.26 7.73 24.03
CA TYR A 323 1.00 7.00 23.95
C TYR A 323 0.86 6.00 25.09
N GLY A 324 -0.36 5.53 25.30
CA GLY A 324 -0.62 4.49 26.26
C GLY A 324 -2.03 3.96 26.15
N SER A 325 -2.25 2.82 26.75
CA SER A 325 -3.56 2.17 26.82
C SER A 325 -3.81 1.56 28.19
N LEU A 326 -5.09 1.49 28.54
CA LEU A 326 -5.60 0.82 29.72
C LEU A 326 -6.64 -0.20 29.27
N GLU A 327 -6.65 -1.36 29.91
CA GLU A 327 -7.67 -2.36 29.70
C GLU A 327 -8.18 -2.87 31.05
N ALA A 328 -9.50 -2.91 31.18
CA ALA A 328 -10.20 -3.34 32.40
C ALA A 328 -11.18 -4.47 32.10
N ASP A 329 -11.17 -5.51 32.92
CA ASP A 329 -12.22 -6.52 32.92
C ASP A 329 -13.42 -6.01 33.71
N LEU A 330 -14.56 -5.78 33.05
CA LEU A 330 -15.83 -5.36 33.66
C LEU A 330 -16.63 -6.54 34.23
N GLY A 331 -16.08 -7.73 34.14
CA GLY A 331 -16.63 -8.99 34.58
C GLY A 331 -15.89 -10.15 33.92
N THR A 332 -16.45 -11.36 33.98
CA THR A 332 -15.80 -12.55 33.43
C THR A 332 -15.85 -12.65 31.89
N ARG A 333 -16.64 -11.82 31.23
CA ARG A 333 -16.90 -11.90 29.79
C ARG A 333 -16.80 -10.58 29.06
N THR A 334 -16.63 -9.49 29.78
CA THR A 334 -16.64 -8.14 29.16
C THR A 334 -15.38 -7.42 29.56
N SER A 335 -14.67 -6.86 28.58
CA SER A 335 -13.52 -5.99 28.79
C SER A 335 -13.75 -4.63 28.11
N LEU A 336 -13.21 -3.59 28.72
CA LEU A 336 -13.16 -2.24 28.19
C LEU A 336 -11.71 -1.84 28.05
N SER A 337 -11.30 -1.46 26.85
CA SER A 337 -9.97 -0.93 26.58
C SER A 337 -10.04 0.49 26.02
N GLY A 338 -9.10 1.33 26.41
CA GLY A 338 -8.98 2.69 25.89
C GLY A 338 -7.52 3.06 25.71
N GLY A 339 -7.21 3.72 24.60
CA GLY A 339 -5.88 4.19 24.27
C GLY A 339 -5.87 5.66 23.85
N LEU A 340 -4.77 6.33 24.13
CA LEU A 340 -4.51 7.74 23.76
C LEU A 340 -3.09 7.88 23.24
N ARG A 341 -2.92 8.71 22.20
CA ARG A 341 -1.63 9.16 21.68
C ARG A 341 -1.65 10.67 21.45
N ILE A 342 -0.60 11.32 21.87
CA ILE A 342 -0.31 12.72 21.58
C ILE A 342 0.95 12.74 20.76
N GLU A 343 0.89 13.37 19.59
CA GLU A 343 2.00 13.40 18.63
C GLU A 343 2.22 14.82 18.14
N ARG A 344 3.49 15.22 18.10
CA ARG A 344 3.96 16.43 17.44
C ARG A 344 4.74 16.05 16.21
N ARG A 345 4.41 16.68 15.08
CA ARG A 345 5.14 16.59 13.83
C ARG A 345 5.61 17.95 13.41
N ASP A 346 6.92 18.10 13.24
CA ASP A 346 7.56 19.25 12.65
C ASP A 346 8.04 18.88 11.25
N ALA A 347 7.61 19.61 10.22
CA ALA A 347 7.92 19.33 8.83
C ALA A 347 8.34 20.59 8.09
N ASN A 348 9.32 20.44 7.20
CA ASN A 348 9.84 21.49 6.33
C ASN A 348 9.97 20.99 4.89
N TYR A 349 9.83 21.91 3.95
CA TYR A 349 9.96 21.66 2.52
C TYR A 349 10.62 22.87 1.84
N VAL A 350 11.49 22.61 0.88
CA VAL A 350 12.08 23.62 0.01
C VAL A 350 12.21 23.04 -1.40
N ASP A 351 12.05 23.88 -2.43
CA ASP A 351 12.31 23.51 -3.82
C ASP A 351 13.04 24.60 -4.60
N SER A 352 13.51 24.25 -5.79
CA SER A 352 14.25 25.14 -6.68
C SER A 352 13.35 26.06 -7.51
N ALA A 353 12.03 25.83 -7.55
CA ALA A 353 11.11 26.62 -8.36
C ALA A 353 10.93 28.05 -7.83
N ASP A 354 10.98 28.24 -6.52
CA ASP A 354 10.80 29.55 -5.89
C ASP A 354 11.68 29.70 -4.64
N ALA A 355 12.97 29.79 -4.85
CA ALA A 355 13.94 30.03 -3.77
C ALA A 355 13.72 31.38 -3.04
N ALA A 356 12.96 32.32 -3.63
CA ALA A 356 12.69 33.64 -3.05
C ALA A 356 11.54 33.62 -2.04
N THR A 357 10.65 32.64 -2.11
CA THR A 357 9.48 32.54 -1.22
C THR A 357 9.50 31.17 -0.50
N PRO A 358 10.20 31.06 0.63
CA PRO A 358 10.32 29.79 1.33
C PRO A 358 8.94 29.28 1.80
N PHE A 359 8.76 27.97 1.74
CA PHE A 359 7.58 27.31 2.31
C PHE A 359 7.55 27.50 3.83
N PRO A 360 6.40 27.79 4.44
CA PRO A 360 6.31 27.89 5.89
C PRO A 360 6.57 26.54 6.54
N GLU A 361 7.39 26.51 7.58
CA GLU A 361 7.52 25.31 8.42
C GLU A 361 6.15 24.95 9.01
N GLN A 362 5.86 23.66 9.06
CA GLN A 362 4.62 23.15 9.62
C GLN A 362 4.88 22.41 10.92
N THR A 363 4.28 22.92 12.00
CA THR A 363 4.19 22.19 13.27
C THR A 363 2.76 21.75 13.48
N ASN A 364 2.54 20.45 13.63
CA ASN A 364 1.22 19.87 13.85
C ASN A 364 1.19 19.12 15.18
N ASP A 365 0.37 19.59 16.12
CA ASP A 365 0.04 18.88 17.35
C ASP A 365 -1.22 18.05 17.11
N MET A 366 -1.11 16.73 17.22
CA MET A 366 -2.15 15.79 16.85
C MET A 366 -2.48 14.87 18.02
N VAL A 367 -3.75 14.48 18.10
CA VAL A 367 -4.24 13.57 19.15
C VAL A 367 -5.05 12.46 18.51
N GLY A 368 -4.72 11.23 18.81
CA GLY A 368 -5.46 10.03 18.41
C GLY A 368 -5.80 9.16 19.60
N GLY A 369 -6.75 8.27 19.42
CA GLY A 369 -7.13 7.37 20.49
C GLY A 369 -8.25 6.43 20.08
N ASN A 370 -8.54 5.49 20.96
CA ASN A 370 -9.64 4.54 20.78
C ASN A 370 -10.26 4.18 22.14
N LEU A 371 -11.52 3.78 22.07
CA LEU A 371 -12.25 3.17 23.18
C LEU A 371 -12.97 1.95 22.59
N SER A 372 -12.71 0.77 23.15
CA SER A 372 -13.29 -0.49 22.67
C SER A 372 -13.91 -1.30 23.81
N LEU A 373 -15.16 -1.68 23.63
CA LEU A 373 -15.89 -2.61 24.49
C LEU A 373 -15.95 -3.95 23.79
N THR A 374 -15.44 -5.00 24.43
CA THR A 374 -15.48 -6.38 23.92
C THR A 374 -16.28 -7.27 24.86
N HIS A 375 -17.18 -8.08 24.30
CA HIS A 375 -17.98 -9.03 25.05
C HIS A 375 -17.83 -10.44 24.49
N ASN A 376 -17.38 -11.39 25.32
CA ASN A 376 -17.33 -12.80 24.99
C ASN A 376 -18.70 -13.41 25.25
N ALA A 377 -19.51 -13.62 24.19
CA ALA A 377 -20.84 -14.20 24.28
C ALA A 377 -20.81 -15.74 24.51
N GLY A 378 -19.64 -16.34 24.56
CA GLY A 378 -19.46 -17.80 24.68
C GLY A 378 -19.43 -18.48 23.31
N ASN A 379 -19.13 -19.78 23.31
CA ASN A 379 -19.06 -20.59 22.08
C ASN A 379 -18.18 -20.00 20.96
N GLY A 380 -17.06 -19.34 21.33
CA GLY A 380 -16.14 -18.71 20.35
C GLY A 380 -16.66 -17.42 19.72
N GLN A 381 -17.75 -16.84 20.26
CA GLN A 381 -18.33 -15.60 19.75
C GLN A 381 -17.85 -14.40 20.57
N HIS A 382 -17.30 -13.39 19.87
CA HIS A 382 -16.87 -12.13 20.45
C HIS A 382 -17.58 -10.99 19.74
N LEU A 383 -18.29 -10.17 20.51
CA LEU A 383 -18.91 -8.94 20.05
C LEU A 383 -18.01 -7.76 20.44
N TYR A 384 -17.91 -6.77 19.59
CA TYR A 384 -17.16 -5.57 19.93
C TYR A 384 -17.85 -4.29 19.43
N LEU A 385 -17.54 -3.19 20.10
CA LEU A 385 -17.91 -1.83 19.73
C LEU A 385 -16.70 -0.94 19.95
N THR A 386 -16.22 -0.27 18.90
CA THR A 386 -15.03 0.57 18.95
C THR A 386 -15.35 1.96 18.44
N LEU A 387 -14.98 2.97 19.21
CA LEU A 387 -14.89 4.36 18.80
C LEU A 387 -13.40 4.72 18.67
N ALA A 388 -12.96 5.17 17.49
CA ALA A 388 -11.57 5.53 17.26
C ALA A 388 -11.44 6.91 16.61
N ARG A 389 -10.35 7.60 16.92
CA ARG A 389 -9.93 8.85 16.28
C ARG A 389 -8.52 8.69 15.71
N GLY A 390 -8.40 8.87 14.41
CA GLY A 390 -7.13 8.98 13.71
C GLY A 390 -6.87 10.39 13.19
N TYR A 391 -5.66 10.61 12.72
CA TYR A 391 -5.20 11.86 12.14
C TYR A 391 -4.11 11.62 11.09
N LYS A 392 -3.95 12.60 10.22
CA LYS A 392 -2.90 12.68 9.21
C LYS A 392 -2.30 14.07 9.24
N GLY A 393 -0.98 14.20 9.20
CA GLY A 393 -0.32 15.50 9.24
C GLY A 393 -0.66 16.37 8.05
N GLY A 394 -0.41 17.66 8.17
CA GLY A 394 -0.38 18.59 7.05
C GLY A 394 0.77 18.26 6.09
N GLY A 395 0.79 18.90 4.92
CA GLY A 395 1.79 18.65 3.91
C GLY A 395 2.02 19.85 3.00
N PHE A 396 2.75 19.61 1.92
CA PHE A 396 3.19 20.63 0.98
C PHE A 396 2.82 20.22 -0.45
N ASN A 397 2.43 21.19 -1.26
CA ASN A 397 2.26 21.05 -2.69
C ASN A 397 3.53 21.59 -3.38
N ILE A 398 3.95 20.92 -4.45
CA ILE A 398 5.19 21.21 -5.16
C ILE A 398 4.90 21.88 -6.49
N GLY A 399 5.87 22.63 -7.02
CA GLY A 399 5.84 23.23 -8.33
C GLY A 399 5.70 24.76 -8.34
N SER A 400 6.15 25.39 -9.44
CA SER A 400 6.16 26.84 -9.62
C SER A 400 4.77 27.45 -9.84
N GLU A 401 3.86 26.64 -10.37
CA GLU A 401 2.49 27.05 -10.71
C GLU A 401 1.54 27.09 -9.51
N ILE A 402 2.02 26.61 -8.34
CA ILE A 402 1.24 26.56 -7.11
C ILE A 402 1.15 27.97 -6.49
N LEU A 403 -0.07 28.46 -6.27
CA LEU A 403 -0.31 29.74 -5.60
C LEU A 403 0.22 29.70 -4.16
N SER A 404 0.66 30.84 -3.64
CA SER A 404 1.25 30.92 -2.28
C SER A 404 0.34 30.38 -1.20
N GLU A 405 -0.98 30.60 -1.30
CA GLU A 405 -2.00 30.08 -0.38
C GLU A 405 -2.26 28.56 -0.53
N GLN A 406 -1.82 27.96 -1.63
CA GLN A 406 -1.97 26.53 -1.91
C GLN A 406 -0.69 25.73 -1.61
N ARG A 407 0.42 26.39 -1.26
CA ARG A 407 1.71 25.74 -1.04
C ARG A 407 1.72 24.75 0.11
N SER A 408 0.79 24.89 1.05
CA SER A 408 0.66 23.97 2.16
C SER A 408 -0.80 23.71 2.51
N PHE A 409 -1.04 22.54 3.10
CA PHE A 409 -2.36 22.14 3.58
C PHE A 409 -2.28 21.62 5.02
N ALA A 410 -3.39 21.78 5.76
CA ALA A 410 -3.49 21.48 7.18
C ALA A 410 -3.72 19.96 7.44
N PRO A 411 -3.57 19.52 8.70
CA PRO A 411 -3.89 18.15 9.10
C PRO A 411 -5.35 17.78 8.86
N GLU A 412 -5.56 16.49 8.60
CA GLU A 412 -6.88 15.86 8.52
C GLU A 412 -7.12 14.99 9.75
N SER A 413 -8.37 14.86 10.18
CA SER A 413 -8.77 13.92 11.23
C SER A 413 -9.96 13.06 10.83
N LEU A 414 -10.02 11.87 11.40
CA LEU A 414 -11.03 10.85 11.14
C LEU A 414 -11.59 10.31 12.46
N TRP A 415 -12.91 10.34 12.61
CA TRP A 415 -13.63 9.59 13.63
C TRP A 415 -14.27 8.34 13.02
N SER A 416 -14.13 7.21 13.69
CA SER A 416 -14.69 5.92 13.28
C SER A 416 -15.47 5.30 14.42
N LEU A 417 -16.68 4.88 14.14
CA LEU A 417 -17.49 4.02 15.00
C LEU A 417 -17.68 2.69 14.30
N GLU A 418 -17.28 1.60 14.95
CA GLU A 418 -17.34 0.25 14.39
C GLU A 418 -17.95 -0.70 15.39
N SER A 419 -18.83 -1.61 14.93
CA SER A 419 -19.36 -2.70 15.72
C SER A 419 -19.31 -3.99 14.95
N GLY A 420 -18.87 -5.06 15.57
CA GLY A 420 -18.72 -6.33 14.87
C GLY A 420 -18.83 -7.56 15.74
N LEU A 421 -18.84 -8.67 15.04
CA LEU A 421 -18.87 -10.03 15.57
C LEU A 421 -17.70 -10.82 15.01
N LYS A 422 -16.98 -11.54 15.88
CA LYS A 422 -16.02 -12.59 15.49
C LYS A 422 -16.48 -13.92 16.05
N HIS A 423 -16.55 -14.94 15.18
CA HIS A 423 -16.78 -16.32 15.56
C HIS A 423 -15.60 -17.17 15.11
N ALA A 424 -14.84 -17.69 16.06
CA ALA A 424 -13.69 -18.53 15.80
C ALA A 424 -13.54 -19.58 16.92
N ARG A 425 -13.69 -20.86 16.55
CA ARG A 425 -13.38 -22.01 17.40
C ARG A 425 -12.64 -23.03 16.55
N PRO A 426 -11.52 -23.61 17.03
CA PRO A 426 -10.74 -24.60 16.27
C PRO A 426 -11.55 -25.80 15.80
N GLU A 427 -12.50 -26.25 16.63
CA GLU A 427 -13.36 -27.40 16.36
C GLU A 427 -14.55 -27.08 15.45
N ASP A 428 -14.97 -25.82 15.34
CA ASP A 428 -16.10 -25.45 14.50
C ASP A 428 -15.70 -25.42 13.02
N PRO A 429 -16.56 -25.90 12.12
CA PRO A 429 -16.29 -25.78 10.69
C PRO A 429 -16.38 -24.33 10.19
N LEU A 430 -17.13 -23.46 10.87
CA LEU A 430 -17.34 -22.06 10.51
C LEU A 430 -16.40 -21.16 11.30
N GLN A 431 -15.68 -20.31 10.56
CA GLN A 431 -15.02 -19.10 11.07
C GLN A 431 -15.62 -17.90 10.36
N LEU A 432 -16.00 -16.88 11.10
CA LEU A 432 -16.69 -15.70 10.56
C LEU A 432 -16.29 -14.44 11.32
N GLN A 433 -16.01 -13.38 10.60
CA GLN A 433 -15.97 -12.02 11.11
C GLN A 433 -16.91 -11.17 10.28
N ALA A 434 -17.67 -10.30 10.93
CA ALA A 434 -18.52 -9.31 10.27
C ALA A 434 -18.58 -8.04 11.09
N ASP A 435 -18.55 -6.90 10.42
CA ASP A 435 -18.63 -5.58 11.06
C ASP A 435 -19.40 -4.58 10.20
N VAL A 436 -19.92 -3.57 10.89
CA VAL A 436 -20.46 -2.36 10.30
C VAL A 436 -19.67 -1.17 10.84
N PHE A 437 -19.38 -0.22 9.99
CA PHE A 437 -18.62 0.95 10.35
C PHE A 437 -19.24 2.24 9.81
N TYR A 438 -18.98 3.33 10.52
CA TYR A 438 -19.27 4.70 10.11
C TYR A 438 -18.07 5.56 10.40
N MET A 439 -17.59 6.29 9.38
CA MET A 439 -16.43 7.15 9.45
C MET A 439 -16.77 8.56 9.03
N ARG A 440 -16.27 9.55 9.79
CA ARG A 440 -16.38 10.97 9.49
C ARG A 440 -15.01 11.61 9.40
N ARG A 441 -14.66 12.05 8.18
CA ARG A 441 -13.42 12.79 7.90
C ARG A 441 -13.68 14.29 8.07
N GLN A 442 -12.77 14.99 8.72
CA GLN A 442 -12.82 16.44 8.95
C GLN A 442 -11.58 17.09 8.36
N HIS A 443 -11.72 18.23 7.70
CA HIS A 443 -10.65 18.90 6.98
C HIS A 443 -9.97 17.95 6.00
N MET A 444 -10.77 17.19 5.25
CA MET A 444 -10.32 16.18 4.33
C MET A 444 -9.34 16.76 3.33
N GLN A 445 -8.18 16.16 3.22
CA GLN A 445 -7.18 16.45 2.21
C GLN A 445 -7.66 15.85 0.88
N VAL A 446 -8.00 16.71 -0.07
CA VAL A 446 -8.52 16.35 -1.38
C VAL A 446 -7.48 16.70 -2.42
N TYR A 447 -7.07 15.70 -3.19
CA TYR A 447 -6.16 15.84 -4.30
C TYR A 447 -6.91 16.22 -5.57
N LEU A 448 -6.36 17.18 -6.30
CA LEU A 448 -6.89 17.70 -7.57
C LEU A 448 -5.80 17.75 -8.62
N SER A 449 -6.15 17.38 -9.85
CA SER A 449 -5.40 17.76 -11.04
C SER A 449 -6.22 18.78 -11.83
N GLU A 450 -5.63 19.89 -12.23
CA GLU A 450 -6.27 20.95 -12.99
C GLU A 450 -5.41 21.32 -14.22
N GLN A 451 -6.03 21.34 -15.38
CA GLN A 451 -5.39 21.87 -16.59
C GLN A 451 -5.56 23.38 -16.61
N LEU A 452 -4.46 24.13 -16.53
CA LEU A 452 -4.49 25.60 -16.46
C LEU A 452 -4.81 26.23 -17.81
N GLN A 453 -4.32 25.65 -18.91
CA GLN A 453 -4.61 26.08 -20.26
C GLN A 453 -5.27 24.95 -21.05
N GLN A 454 -6.48 25.20 -21.52
CA GLN A 454 -7.16 24.26 -22.39
C GLN A 454 -6.34 23.99 -23.66
N ASN A 455 -6.26 22.73 -24.06
CA ASN A 455 -5.49 22.26 -25.22
C ASN A 455 -3.95 22.29 -25.06
N ASN A 456 -3.45 22.50 -23.85
CA ASN A 456 -2.03 22.33 -23.53
C ASN A 456 -1.84 21.08 -22.65
N PRO A 457 -1.34 19.95 -23.20
CA PRO A 457 -1.18 18.71 -22.43
C PRO A 457 -0.08 18.78 -21.37
N LEU A 458 0.77 19.81 -21.38
CA LEU A 458 1.85 20.02 -20.43
C LEU A 458 1.49 20.98 -19.29
N ASP A 459 0.34 21.63 -19.36
CA ASP A 459 -0.03 22.70 -18.43
C ASP A 459 -1.04 22.18 -17.38
N TYR A 460 -0.59 21.18 -16.62
CA TYR A 460 -1.31 20.62 -15.50
C TYR A 460 -0.67 21.05 -14.18
N VAL A 461 -1.51 21.38 -13.21
CA VAL A 461 -1.11 21.56 -11.84
C VAL A 461 -1.78 20.50 -10.95
N PHE A 462 -1.01 19.94 -10.05
CA PHE A 462 -1.46 18.95 -9.10
C PHE A 462 -1.31 19.49 -7.69
N PHE A 463 -2.37 19.49 -6.91
CA PHE A 463 -2.30 19.99 -5.55
C PHE A 463 -3.33 19.35 -4.61
N THR A 464 -3.02 19.37 -3.34
CA THR A 464 -3.90 18.93 -2.26
C THR A 464 -4.37 20.13 -1.44
N GLN A 465 -5.66 20.16 -1.11
CA GLN A 465 -6.24 21.16 -0.19
C GLN A 465 -7.22 20.54 0.80
N ASN A 466 -7.43 21.18 1.94
CA ASN A 466 -8.47 20.81 2.89
C ASN A 466 -9.84 21.37 2.43
N ALA A 467 -10.38 20.79 1.37
CA ALA A 467 -11.48 21.37 0.61
C ALA A 467 -12.87 20.80 0.96
N ALA A 468 -12.94 19.75 1.77
CA ALA A 468 -14.18 19.07 2.08
C ALA A 468 -14.14 18.39 3.45
N ASN A 469 -15.28 17.84 3.85
CA ASN A 469 -15.38 16.75 4.81
C ASN A 469 -15.71 15.47 4.05
N GLY A 470 -15.51 14.32 4.67
CA GLY A 470 -15.83 13.02 4.10
C GLY A 470 -16.71 12.20 5.01
N GLU A 471 -17.50 11.33 4.41
CA GLU A 471 -18.30 10.35 5.12
C GLU A 471 -18.17 9.02 4.40
N ASN A 472 -17.78 7.97 5.14
CA ASN A 472 -17.62 6.62 4.63
C ASN A 472 -18.34 5.67 5.57
N PHE A 473 -19.23 4.83 5.06
CA PHE A 473 -19.89 3.82 5.87
C PHE A 473 -20.07 2.53 5.08
N GLY A 474 -20.09 1.42 5.79
CA GLY A 474 -20.18 0.14 5.11
C GLY A 474 -20.39 -1.03 6.06
N LEU A 475 -20.44 -2.19 5.42
CA LEU A 475 -20.47 -3.50 6.04
C LEU A 475 -19.35 -4.32 5.43
N GLU A 476 -18.59 -5.00 6.27
CA GLU A 476 -17.56 -5.95 5.86
C GLU A 476 -17.83 -7.30 6.49
N SER A 477 -17.48 -8.36 5.77
CA SER A 477 -17.54 -9.73 6.31
C SER A 477 -16.44 -10.57 5.66
N GLU A 478 -15.86 -11.48 6.44
CA GLU A 478 -14.95 -12.50 5.95
C GLU A 478 -15.17 -13.80 6.71
N GLY A 479 -14.94 -14.92 6.04
CA GLY A 479 -15.11 -16.20 6.72
C GLY A 479 -14.68 -17.39 5.90
N SER A 480 -14.64 -18.52 6.57
CA SER A 480 -14.38 -19.81 5.95
C SER A 480 -15.29 -20.88 6.56
N TYR A 481 -15.64 -21.87 5.75
CA TYR A 481 -16.43 -23.00 6.15
C TYR A 481 -15.81 -24.30 5.63
N ARG A 482 -15.52 -25.23 6.54
CA ARG A 482 -15.04 -26.58 6.20
C ARG A 482 -16.23 -27.52 5.99
N LEU A 483 -16.46 -27.91 4.74
CA LEU A 483 -17.49 -28.87 4.37
C LEU A 483 -16.88 -30.30 4.35
N GLY A 484 -16.77 -30.88 5.54
CA GLY A 484 -16.08 -32.16 5.75
C GLY A 484 -14.55 -32.04 5.61
N PRO A 485 -13.82 -33.18 5.46
CA PRO A 485 -12.36 -33.17 5.45
C PRO A 485 -11.74 -32.73 4.12
N ALA A 486 -12.51 -32.71 3.04
CA ALA A 486 -11.99 -32.53 1.69
C ALA A 486 -12.29 -31.13 1.10
N TRP A 487 -13.29 -30.43 1.58
CA TRP A 487 -13.72 -29.17 0.99
C TRP A 487 -13.63 -28.02 1.97
N GLN A 488 -13.14 -26.90 1.49
CA GLN A 488 -13.17 -25.62 2.19
C GLN A 488 -13.74 -24.54 1.27
N ILE A 489 -14.66 -23.75 1.79
CA ILE A 489 -15.17 -22.54 1.14
C ILE A 489 -14.69 -21.36 1.97
N SER A 490 -14.17 -20.33 1.36
CA SER A 490 -13.79 -19.09 2.02
C SER A 490 -14.23 -17.89 1.20
N GLY A 491 -14.40 -16.76 1.85
CA GLY A 491 -14.76 -15.54 1.12
C GLY A 491 -14.74 -14.32 2.02
N SER A 492 -14.75 -13.18 1.37
CA SER A 492 -14.91 -11.87 1.98
C SER A 492 -15.85 -11.04 1.13
N GLY A 493 -16.56 -10.11 1.76
CA GLY A 493 -17.42 -9.17 1.08
C GLY A 493 -17.45 -7.85 1.80
N ALA A 494 -17.47 -6.77 1.03
CA ALA A 494 -17.63 -5.41 1.52
C ALA A 494 -18.71 -4.69 0.74
N LEU A 495 -19.53 -3.92 1.45
CA LEU A 495 -20.41 -2.90 0.89
C LEU A 495 -19.92 -1.56 1.42
N LEU A 496 -19.65 -0.61 0.52
CA LEU A 496 -19.08 0.68 0.86
C LEU A 496 -19.88 1.80 0.21
N ARG A 497 -20.13 2.84 0.99
CA ARG A 497 -20.62 4.10 0.47
C ARG A 497 -19.79 5.24 1.02
N THR A 498 -19.24 6.03 0.12
CA THR A 498 -18.44 7.21 0.45
C THR A 498 -19.07 8.45 -0.16
N ARG A 499 -18.82 9.63 0.42
CA ARG A 499 -19.24 10.90 -0.17
C ARG A 499 -18.43 12.09 0.35
N TYR A 500 -18.28 13.07 -0.51
CA TYR A 500 -17.80 14.40 -0.12
C TYR A 500 -18.94 15.19 0.49
N LEU A 501 -18.65 16.06 1.45
CA LEU A 501 -19.62 16.89 2.14
C LEU A 501 -19.07 18.28 2.39
N GLY A 502 -19.86 19.30 2.04
CA GLY A 502 -19.51 20.69 2.29
C GLY A 502 -18.25 21.12 1.55
N VAL A 503 -18.19 20.80 0.28
CA VAL A 503 -17.08 21.14 -0.61
C VAL A 503 -16.92 22.64 -0.72
N SER A 504 -15.69 23.14 -0.67
CA SER A 504 -15.37 24.57 -0.65
C SER A 504 -14.21 24.91 -1.59
N GLY A 505 -13.95 26.22 -1.77
CA GLY A 505 -12.86 26.70 -2.60
C GLY A 505 -13.05 26.37 -4.09
N VAL A 506 -11.96 26.13 -4.77
CA VAL A 506 -11.93 25.80 -6.21
C VAL A 506 -12.68 24.52 -6.54
N PHE A 507 -12.81 23.61 -5.59
CA PHE A 507 -13.51 22.34 -5.73
C PHE A 507 -15.04 22.48 -5.85
N THR A 508 -15.61 23.62 -5.50
CA THR A 508 -17.05 23.86 -5.60
C THR A 508 -17.55 23.74 -7.04
N ASN A 509 -16.74 24.18 -7.99
CA ASN A 509 -17.09 24.13 -9.42
C ASN A 509 -17.06 22.72 -10.03
N LEU A 510 -16.45 21.74 -9.35
CA LEU A 510 -16.35 20.37 -9.83
C LEU A 510 -17.65 19.57 -9.61
N GLY A 511 -18.63 20.12 -8.86
CA GLY A 511 -19.90 19.44 -8.59
C GLY A 511 -19.75 18.10 -7.84
N ILE A 512 -18.72 17.98 -7.00
CA ILE A 512 -18.40 16.72 -6.29
C ILE A 512 -19.12 16.57 -4.95
N ASP A 513 -19.83 17.58 -4.47
CA ASP A 513 -20.57 17.48 -3.21
C ASP A 513 -21.62 16.36 -3.28
N GLY A 514 -21.59 15.45 -2.33
CA GLY A 514 -22.41 14.21 -2.34
C GLY A 514 -21.92 13.07 -3.22
N ARG A 515 -20.89 13.29 -4.08
CA ARG A 515 -20.30 12.26 -4.94
C ARG A 515 -19.42 11.28 -4.14
N ALA A 516 -19.31 10.04 -4.62
CA ALA A 516 -18.39 9.05 -4.07
C ALA A 516 -16.93 9.47 -4.26
N GLN A 517 -16.08 9.06 -3.33
CA GLN A 517 -14.63 9.29 -3.38
C GLN A 517 -13.99 8.36 -4.43
N PRO A 518 -12.81 8.72 -5.00
CA PRO A 518 -12.10 7.86 -5.95
C PRO A 518 -11.71 6.50 -5.35
N PHE A 519 -11.61 5.48 -6.18
CA PHE A 519 -11.24 4.11 -5.82
C PHE A 519 -12.05 3.55 -4.64
N ALA A 520 -13.32 3.93 -4.54
CA ALA A 520 -14.25 3.49 -3.50
C ALA A 520 -15.45 2.74 -4.13
N PRO A 521 -15.25 1.49 -4.58
CA PRO A 521 -16.30 0.68 -5.21
C PRO A 521 -17.44 0.44 -4.22
N GLY A 522 -18.67 0.41 -4.73
CA GLY A 522 -19.87 0.20 -3.92
C GLY A 522 -19.96 -1.19 -3.32
N TYR A 523 -19.34 -2.17 -3.97
CA TYR A 523 -19.13 -3.51 -3.42
C TYR A 523 -17.80 -4.11 -3.89
N GLU A 524 -17.24 -4.98 -3.05
CA GLU A 524 -16.12 -5.86 -3.35
C GLU A 524 -16.39 -7.22 -2.74
N VAL A 525 -16.28 -8.29 -3.54
CA VAL A 525 -16.56 -9.66 -3.09
C VAL A 525 -15.48 -10.59 -3.60
N SER A 526 -14.92 -11.38 -2.70
CA SER A 526 -14.02 -12.49 -3.03
C SER A 526 -14.59 -13.79 -2.49
N ALA A 527 -14.52 -14.85 -3.29
CA ALA A 527 -14.93 -16.18 -2.88
C ALA A 527 -13.94 -17.22 -3.40
N ALA A 528 -13.69 -18.25 -2.62
CA ALA A 528 -12.84 -19.36 -3.03
C ALA A 528 -13.46 -20.69 -2.59
N ILE A 529 -13.31 -21.70 -3.44
CA ILE A 529 -13.60 -23.10 -3.10
C ILE A 529 -12.34 -23.92 -3.32
N GLU A 530 -11.99 -24.71 -2.31
CA GLU A 530 -10.80 -25.55 -2.32
C GLU A 530 -11.19 -27.00 -2.03
N TYR A 531 -10.60 -27.93 -2.82
CA TYR A 531 -10.80 -29.36 -2.69
C TYR A 531 -9.47 -30.08 -2.48
N HIS A 532 -9.40 -30.93 -1.47
CA HIS A 532 -8.27 -31.79 -1.16
C HIS A 532 -8.67 -33.25 -1.33
N ALA A 533 -8.12 -33.90 -2.36
CA ALA A 533 -8.36 -35.31 -2.64
C ALA A 533 -7.36 -36.22 -1.93
N PRO A 534 -7.70 -37.49 -1.71
CA PRO A 534 -6.73 -38.50 -1.32
C PRO A 534 -5.54 -38.56 -2.29
N GLY A 535 -4.33 -38.84 -1.78
CA GLY A 535 -3.11 -38.88 -2.60
C GLY A 535 -2.48 -37.50 -2.89
N GLY A 536 -2.89 -36.47 -2.15
CA GLY A 536 -2.25 -35.16 -2.14
C GLY A 536 -2.71 -34.22 -3.27
N TRP A 537 -3.65 -34.62 -4.13
CA TRP A 537 -4.21 -33.73 -5.14
C TRP A 537 -5.08 -32.65 -4.51
N PHE A 538 -4.99 -31.44 -5.07
CA PHE A 538 -5.86 -30.32 -4.67
C PHE A 538 -6.28 -29.49 -5.89
N ALA A 539 -7.42 -28.85 -5.74
CA ALA A 539 -7.93 -27.88 -6.70
C ALA A 539 -8.48 -26.66 -5.93
N ARG A 540 -8.23 -25.47 -6.44
CA ARG A 540 -8.75 -24.22 -5.88
C ARG A 540 -9.24 -23.32 -7.01
N LEU A 541 -10.46 -22.83 -6.88
CA LEU A 541 -11.07 -21.80 -7.74
C LEU A 541 -11.31 -20.57 -6.87
N ASP A 542 -10.79 -19.43 -7.30
CA ASP A 542 -11.00 -18.12 -6.69
C ASP A 542 -11.83 -17.26 -7.65
N SER A 543 -12.75 -16.48 -7.12
CA SER A 543 -13.49 -15.44 -7.85
C SER A 543 -13.40 -14.13 -7.08
N HIS A 544 -13.15 -13.04 -7.77
CA HIS A 544 -13.12 -11.69 -7.23
C HIS A 544 -13.98 -10.77 -8.09
N ALA A 545 -14.91 -10.05 -7.47
CA ALA A 545 -15.82 -9.12 -8.14
C ALA A 545 -15.75 -7.75 -7.50
N LEU A 546 -15.68 -6.73 -8.34
CA LEU A 546 -15.56 -5.32 -7.95
C LEU A 546 -16.61 -4.47 -8.68
N ASP A 547 -17.24 -3.55 -7.95
CA ASP A 547 -18.13 -2.56 -8.54
C ASP A 547 -17.36 -1.46 -9.28
N SER A 548 -18.07 -0.65 -10.03
CA SER A 548 -17.52 0.55 -10.65
C SER A 548 -17.10 1.59 -9.60
N PHE A 549 -16.05 2.36 -9.90
CA PHE A 549 -15.53 3.42 -9.04
C PHE A 549 -15.03 4.59 -9.88
N TYR A 550 -15.02 5.79 -9.31
CA TYR A 550 -14.39 6.97 -9.90
C TYR A 550 -12.86 6.84 -9.86
N TYR A 551 -12.17 7.24 -10.93
CA TYR A 551 -10.71 7.25 -10.95
C TYR A 551 -10.14 8.45 -10.21
N TYR A 552 -10.73 9.64 -10.42
CA TYR A 552 -10.24 10.91 -9.85
C TYR A 552 -11.34 11.78 -9.26
N THR A 553 -10.90 12.75 -8.46
CA THR A 553 -11.78 13.80 -7.93
C THR A 553 -12.16 14.81 -9.01
N SER A 554 -11.24 15.14 -9.92
CA SER A 554 -11.38 16.20 -10.92
C SER A 554 -12.37 15.88 -12.04
N ASP A 555 -12.65 14.61 -12.30
CA ASP A 555 -13.54 14.20 -13.39
C ASP A 555 -14.62 13.21 -12.93
N ALA A 556 -15.57 12.93 -13.82
CA ALA A 556 -16.68 12.02 -13.56
C ALA A 556 -16.51 10.64 -14.22
N GLN A 557 -15.30 10.30 -14.70
CA GLN A 557 -15.05 9.02 -15.33
C GLN A 557 -15.01 7.90 -14.29
N THR A 558 -15.64 6.79 -14.64
CA THR A 558 -15.69 5.60 -13.78
C THR A 558 -15.17 4.37 -14.49
N SER A 559 -14.62 3.45 -13.71
CA SER A 559 -14.40 2.09 -14.16
C SER A 559 -15.74 1.41 -14.50
N ARG A 560 -15.65 0.27 -15.18
CA ARG A 560 -16.78 -0.69 -15.24
C ARG A 560 -16.62 -1.69 -14.10
N SER A 561 -17.72 -2.21 -13.59
CA SER A 561 -17.68 -3.37 -12.72
C SER A 561 -17.10 -4.57 -13.47
N TYR A 562 -16.33 -5.40 -12.79
CA TYR A 562 -15.70 -6.58 -13.37
C TYR A 562 -15.58 -7.72 -12.36
N HIS A 563 -15.33 -8.91 -12.88
CA HIS A 563 -15.01 -10.09 -12.09
C HIS A 563 -13.86 -10.87 -12.73
N LEU A 564 -13.05 -11.50 -11.89
CA LEU A 564 -11.87 -12.27 -12.28
C LEU A 564 -11.90 -13.62 -11.57
N GLU A 565 -11.65 -14.68 -12.32
CA GLU A 565 -11.55 -16.03 -11.80
C GLU A 565 -10.14 -16.55 -11.97
N ASN A 566 -9.63 -17.24 -10.95
CA ASN A 566 -8.34 -17.90 -10.95
C ASN A 566 -8.50 -19.38 -10.59
N LEU A 567 -7.77 -20.24 -11.28
CA LEU A 567 -7.79 -21.68 -11.04
C LEU A 567 -6.38 -22.17 -10.70
N ARG A 568 -6.27 -23.00 -9.66
CA ARG A 568 -5.05 -23.73 -9.33
C ARG A 568 -5.35 -25.21 -9.16
N LEU A 569 -4.55 -26.05 -9.81
CA LEU A 569 -4.60 -27.51 -9.69
C LEU A 569 -3.21 -28.01 -9.31
N GLY A 570 -3.10 -28.87 -8.31
CA GLY A 570 -1.79 -29.33 -7.88
C GLY A 570 -1.79 -30.67 -7.15
N ASN A 571 -0.60 -31.13 -6.88
CA ASN A 571 -0.35 -32.34 -6.09
C ASN A 571 0.78 -32.08 -5.10
N ARG A 572 0.57 -32.55 -3.86
CA ARG A 572 1.59 -32.59 -2.81
C ARG A 572 2.02 -34.04 -2.57
N HIS A 573 3.31 -34.29 -2.75
CA HIS A 573 3.91 -35.60 -2.53
C HIS A 573 5.20 -35.48 -1.72
N GLY A 574 5.19 -35.91 -0.46
CA GLY A 574 6.30 -35.73 0.47
C GLY A 574 6.66 -34.26 0.65
N ALA A 575 7.91 -33.91 0.36
CA ALA A 575 8.45 -32.57 0.42
C ALA A 575 8.07 -31.68 -0.77
N TRP A 576 7.53 -32.24 -1.82
CA TRP A 576 7.29 -31.52 -3.06
C TRP A 576 5.81 -31.15 -3.24
N THR A 577 5.58 -29.94 -3.72
CA THR A 577 4.26 -29.49 -4.19
C THR A 577 4.42 -28.92 -5.60
N ALA A 578 3.69 -29.46 -6.56
CA ALA A 578 3.64 -28.90 -7.92
C ALA A 578 2.22 -28.43 -8.21
N SER A 579 2.08 -27.25 -8.80
CA SER A 579 0.77 -26.68 -9.17
C SER A 579 0.79 -25.96 -10.50
N LEU A 580 -0.19 -26.26 -11.34
CA LEU A 580 -0.58 -25.51 -12.51
C LEU A 580 -1.57 -24.44 -12.07
N TRP A 581 -1.39 -23.21 -12.52
CA TRP A 581 -2.30 -22.11 -12.21
C TRP A 581 -2.68 -21.31 -13.46
N VAL A 582 -3.89 -20.77 -13.42
CA VAL A 582 -4.42 -19.83 -14.43
C VAL A 582 -4.96 -18.63 -13.67
N ARG A 583 -4.45 -17.44 -13.97
CA ARG A 583 -4.99 -16.16 -13.51
C ARG A 583 -5.85 -15.56 -14.62
N ASN A 584 -6.91 -14.85 -14.25
CA ASN A 584 -7.89 -14.30 -15.18
C ASN A 584 -8.36 -15.36 -16.19
N LEU A 585 -8.95 -16.45 -15.68
CA LEU A 585 -9.32 -17.67 -16.43
C LEU A 585 -10.12 -17.37 -17.70
N PHE A 586 -11.02 -16.39 -17.67
CA PHE A 586 -11.89 -16.02 -18.79
C PHE A 586 -11.33 -14.91 -19.68
N ASP A 587 -10.11 -14.44 -19.42
CA ASP A 587 -9.45 -13.35 -20.16
C ASP A 587 -10.30 -12.06 -20.17
N SER A 588 -10.90 -11.75 -19.04
CA SER A 588 -11.73 -10.57 -18.86
C SER A 588 -10.88 -9.30 -18.98
N ARG A 589 -11.32 -8.36 -19.82
CA ARG A 589 -10.67 -7.05 -19.92
C ARG A 589 -11.26 -6.10 -18.90
N TYR A 590 -10.42 -5.49 -18.10
CA TYR A 590 -10.79 -4.54 -17.06
C TYR A 590 -9.78 -3.41 -16.98
N ALA A 591 -10.19 -2.26 -16.45
CA ALA A 591 -9.31 -1.13 -16.23
C ALA A 591 -8.98 -1.00 -14.74
N GLN A 592 -7.70 -0.90 -14.43
CA GLN A 592 -7.20 -0.65 -13.07
C GLN A 592 -7.17 0.84 -12.75
N GLN A 593 -6.91 1.68 -13.77
CA GLN A 593 -6.84 3.13 -13.66
C GLN A 593 -7.33 3.77 -14.96
N GLY A 594 -7.71 5.05 -14.90
CA GLY A 594 -8.12 5.81 -16.06
C GLY A 594 -7.83 7.30 -15.88
N PHE A 595 -7.53 7.99 -16.98
CA PHE A 595 -7.39 9.44 -17.08
C PHE A 595 -8.41 10.01 -18.04
N TYR A 596 -8.82 11.25 -17.78
CA TYR A 596 -9.66 12.02 -18.71
C TYR A 596 -9.02 13.37 -18.97
N PHE A 597 -8.30 13.48 -20.10
CA PHE A 597 -7.58 14.67 -20.47
C PHE A 597 -7.34 14.73 -21.99
N GLY A 598 -6.77 15.84 -22.46
CA GLY A 598 -6.41 16.03 -23.85
C GLY A 598 -4.98 15.58 -24.13
N LEU A 599 -4.81 14.46 -24.85
CA LEU A 599 -3.52 13.90 -25.25
C LEU A 599 -3.28 14.05 -26.75
N ILE A 600 -4.31 13.84 -27.58
CA ILE A 600 -4.15 13.68 -29.05
C ILE A 600 -4.07 15.02 -29.75
N PRO A 601 -2.94 15.37 -30.41
CA PRO A 601 -2.78 16.60 -31.16
C PRO A 601 -3.64 16.60 -32.44
N PRO A 602 -3.89 17.74 -33.10
CA PRO A 602 -3.43 19.09 -32.72
C PRO A 602 -4.39 19.83 -31.78
N ASN A 603 -5.58 19.31 -31.52
CA ASN A 603 -6.63 20.00 -30.76
C ASN A 603 -6.75 19.53 -29.33
N PHE A 604 -6.02 18.48 -28.93
CA PHE A 604 -5.99 17.90 -27.58
C PHE A 604 -7.38 17.76 -26.95
N PRO A 605 -8.35 17.07 -27.62
CA PRO A 605 -9.69 16.91 -27.07
C PRO A 605 -9.65 15.98 -25.84
N ASN A 606 -10.38 16.36 -24.80
CA ASN A 606 -10.50 15.52 -23.62
C ASN A 606 -11.19 14.20 -23.95
N GLN A 607 -10.55 13.11 -23.63
CA GLN A 607 -11.08 11.75 -23.76
C GLN A 607 -10.56 10.82 -22.67
N SER A 608 -11.19 9.65 -22.54
CA SER A 608 -10.82 8.67 -21.52
C SER A 608 -9.73 7.74 -22.02
N PHE A 609 -8.65 7.65 -21.24
CA PHE A 609 -7.59 6.68 -21.41
C PHE A 609 -7.58 5.72 -20.24
N LEU A 610 -7.41 4.43 -20.52
CA LEU A 610 -7.54 3.36 -19.55
C LEU A 610 -6.24 2.54 -19.46
N GLN A 611 -5.75 2.36 -18.25
CA GLN A 611 -4.74 1.37 -17.96
C GLN A 611 -5.42 0.03 -17.76
N LEU A 612 -5.27 -0.86 -18.73
CA LEU A 612 -5.85 -2.20 -18.65
C LEU A 612 -5.05 -3.07 -17.69
N GLY A 613 -5.78 -3.86 -16.91
CA GLY A 613 -5.21 -4.88 -16.03
C GLY A 613 -4.74 -6.13 -16.79
N ASP A 614 -4.19 -7.07 -16.04
CA ASP A 614 -3.54 -8.26 -16.58
C ASP A 614 -4.49 -9.13 -17.40
N PRO A 615 -4.12 -9.54 -18.62
CA PRO A 615 -4.82 -10.56 -19.38
C PRO A 615 -4.64 -11.93 -18.73
N ARG A 616 -5.22 -12.97 -19.32
CA ARG A 616 -5.04 -14.34 -18.84
C ARG A 616 -3.57 -14.74 -18.81
N GLN A 617 -3.15 -15.29 -17.67
CA GLN A 617 -1.81 -15.85 -17.45
C GLN A 617 -1.92 -17.31 -17.04
N VAL A 618 -1.00 -18.12 -17.51
CA VAL A 618 -0.88 -19.56 -17.16
C VAL A 618 0.53 -19.84 -16.70
N GLY A 619 0.70 -20.65 -15.66
CA GLY A 619 2.03 -21.01 -15.20
C GLY A 619 2.05 -22.27 -14.33
N LEU A 620 3.27 -22.71 -14.05
CA LEU A 620 3.61 -23.83 -13.20
C LEU A 620 4.48 -23.35 -12.06
N THR A 621 4.15 -23.77 -10.84
CA THR A 621 4.98 -23.55 -9.65
C THR A 621 5.33 -24.88 -9.01
N VAL A 622 6.60 -25.04 -8.63
CA VAL A 622 7.09 -26.17 -7.86
C VAL A 622 7.71 -25.65 -6.57
N ASN A 623 7.25 -26.21 -5.45
CA ASN A 623 7.78 -25.93 -4.12
C ASN A 623 8.44 -27.18 -3.54
N TYR A 624 9.50 -26.96 -2.79
CA TYR A 624 10.16 -27.95 -1.96
C TYR A 624 10.22 -27.45 -0.52
N ASP A 625 9.59 -28.19 0.40
CA ASP A 625 9.62 -27.96 1.84
C ASP A 625 10.32 -29.14 2.50
N LEU A 626 11.49 -28.89 3.14
CA LEU A 626 12.16 -29.96 3.86
C LEU A 626 11.22 -30.49 4.96
N PRO A 627 10.93 -31.81 4.97
CA PRO A 627 10.07 -32.37 5.99
C PRO A 627 10.68 -32.15 7.39
N ARG A 628 9.94 -31.53 8.28
CA ARG A 628 10.33 -31.51 9.69
C ARG A 628 10.27 -32.95 10.22
N GLU A 629 11.36 -33.44 10.80
CA GLU A 629 11.29 -34.68 11.56
C GLU A 629 10.26 -34.45 12.69
N ARG A 630 9.16 -35.19 12.65
CA ARG A 630 8.21 -35.14 13.76
C ARG A 630 8.90 -35.73 14.99
N PRO A 631 8.98 -35.02 16.11
CA PRO A 631 9.53 -35.55 17.35
C PRO A 631 8.75 -36.76 17.87
#